data_fb93e4f57a95d6c9643ae7971170d076
#
_entry.id   fb93e4f57a95d6c9643ae7971170d076
#
_cell.length_a   1.000
_cell.length_b   1.000
_cell.length_c   1.000
_cell.angle_alpha   90.00
_cell.angle_beta   90.00
_cell.angle_gamma   90.00
#
_symmetry.space_group_name_H-M   'P 1'
#
loop_
_entity.id
_entity.type
_entity.pdbx_description
1 polymer ?
#
loop_
_entity_poly.entity_id
_entity_poly.type
_entity_poly.pdbx_seq_one_letter_code
_entity_poly.pdbx_strand_id
1 'polypeptide(L)'
;MAMGWLTSEVFETSGMTKNRFMLDTNAVIFLTTRGNVIPSGLENDLEGADLFISVITEIELFAKPELPPDEEKSLRAFLSDRISIIDLTNEVKNEVITLRRSTKHKLPDCIVAATAIVLNATLLSADVKLLRLERHGLKVKSIG
;
A
#
# COMPACT_ATOMS: atom_id res chain seq x y z
N MET A 1 -6.57 6.11 -19.06
CA MET A 1 -7.49 5.15 -18.46
C MET A 1 -8.30 5.80 -17.38
N ALA A 2 -9.58 5.62 -17.43
CA ALA A 2 -10.45 6.21 -16.41
C ALA A 2 -10.28 5.47 -15.09
N MET A 3 -10.18 6.23 -14.01
CA MET A 3 -10.03 5.69 -12.66
C MET A 3 -11.30 5.99 -11.85
N GLY A 4 -12.44 5.67 -12.43
CA GLY A 4 -13.73 5.96 -11.80
C GLY A 4 -13.88 5.33 -10.42
N TRP A 5 -13.21 4.22 -10.19
CA TRP A 5 -13.23 3.55 -8.90
C TRP A 5 -12.50 4.33 -7.79
N LEU A 6 -11.75 5.37 -8.16
CA LEU A 6 -11.12 6.27 -7.19
C LEU A 6 -12.05 7.41 -6.76
N THR A 7 -13.17 7.58 -7.43
CA THR A 7 -14.12 8.64 -7.06
C THR A 7 -14.99 8.16 -5.92
N SER A 8 -14.68 8.62 -4.74
CA SER A 8 -15.27 8.11 -3.51
C SER A 8 -16.76 8.35 -3.37
N GLU A 9 -17.25 9.45 -3.87
CA GLU A 9 -18.66 9.82 -3.70
C GLU A 9 -19.62 8.80 -4.29
N VAL A 10 -19.23 8.08 -5.34
CA VAL A 10 -20.06 7.06 -5.94
C VAL A 10 -20.32 5.91 -4.98
N PHE A 11 -19.32 5.57 -4.20
CA PHE A 11 -19.38 4.45 -3.27
C PHE A 11 -20.01 4.84 -1.95
N GLU A 12 -19.78 6.06 -1.51
CA GLU A 12 -20.38 6.58 -0.30
C GLU A 12 -21.90 6.62 -0.43
N THR A 13 -22.40 7.03 -1.59
CA THR A 13 -23.84 7.11 -1.82
C THR A 13 -24.48 5.76 -1.91
N SER A 14 -23.74 4.72 -2.29
CA SER A 14 -24.26 3.37 -2.36
C SER A 14 -24.34 2.68 -0.99
N GLY A 15 -23.69 3.25 0.02
CA GLY A 15 -23.61 2.64 1.33
C GLY A 15 -22.67 1.43 1.39
N MET A 16 -21.97 1.13 0.32
CA MET A 16 -21.03 0.03 0.27
C MET A 16 -19.64 0.47 0.69
N THR A 17 -18.99 -0.37 1.50
CA THR A 17 -17.61 -0.13 1.91
C THR A 17 -16.67 -0.72 0.86
N LYS A 18 -15.80 0.10 0.30
CA LYS A 18 -14.78 -0.39 -0.61
C LYS A 18 -13.66 -1.05 0.16
N ASN A 19 -13.06 -2.06 -0.44
CA ASN A 19 -11.81 -2.60 0.07
C ASN A 19 -10.71 -1.55 -0.05
N ARG A 20 -9.88 -1.49 0.96
CA ARG A 20 -8.72 -0.59 0.98
C ARG A 20 -7.47 -1.41 1.15
N PHE A 21 -6.53 -1.22 0.26
CA PHE A 21 -5.25 -1.92 0.33
C PHE A 21 -4.10 -0.92 0.36
N MET A 22 -3.22 -1.15 1.32
CA MET A 22 -1.93 -0.46 1.40
C MET A 22 -0.89 -1.37 0.77
N LEU A 23 -0.09 -0.84 -0.15
CA LEU A 23 0.96 -1.60 -0.81
C LEU A 23 2.31 -1.22 -0.22
N ASP A 24 3.12 -2.21 0.14
CA ASP A 24 4.52 -1.93 0.48
C ASP A 24 5.35 -1.86 -0.81
N THR A 25 6.63 -1.52 -0.67
CA THR A 25 7.51 -1.35 -1.83
C THR A 25 7.57 -2.61 -2.69
N ASN A 26 7.70 -3.77 -2.06
CA ASN A 26 7.78 -5.03 -2.79
C ASN A 26 6.47 -5.37 -3.49
N ALA A 27 5.34 -5.03 -2.89
CA ALA A 27 4.04 -5.26 -3.53
C ALA A 27 3.89 -4.40 -4.79
N VAL A 28 4.31 -3.14 -4.74
CA VAL A 28 4.28 -2.27 -5.92
C VAL A 28 5.16 -2.85 -7.03
N ILE A 29 6.38 -3.26 -6.68
CA ILE A 29 7.31 -3.84 -7.65
C ILE A 29 6.70 -5.11 -8.27
N PHE A 30 6.12 -5.97 -7.44
CA PHE A 30 5.48 -7.20 -7.91
C PHE A 30 4.37 -6.89 -8.93
N LEU A 31 3.49 -5.95 -8.59
CA LEU A 31 2.34 -5.63 -9.44
C LEU A 31 2.73 -4.93 -10.74
N THR A 32 3.87 -4.26 -10.76
CA THR A 32 4.34 -3.53 -11.94
C THR A 32 5.34 -4.32 -12.79
N THR A 33 5.78 -5.48 -12.33
CA THR A 33 6.73 -6.30 -13.06
C THR A 33 6.00 -7.22 -14.04
N ARG A 34 6.37 -7.13 -15.30
CA ARG A 34 5.79 -7.97 -16.35
C ARG A 34 6.07 -9.45 -16.09
N GLY A 35 5.09 -10.28 -16.37
CA GLY A 35 5.22 -11.72 -16.25
C GLY A 35 4.92 -12.26 -14.87
N ASN A 36 4.78 -11.42 -13.86
CA ASN A 36 4.34 -11.88 -12.56
C ASN A 36 2.86 -12.24 -12.61
N VAL A 37 2.55 -13.38 -12.04
CA VAL A 37 1.16 -13.86 -11.96
C VAL A 37 0.56 -13.41 -10.65
N ILE A 38 -0.50 -12.62 -10.73
CA ILE A 38 -1.23 -12.20 -9.54
C ILE A 38 -2.07 -13.39 -9.07
N PRO A 39 -1.99 -13.77 -7.80
CA PRO A 39 -2.81 -14.88 -7.29
C PRO A 39 -4.30 -14.67 -7.60
N SER A 40 -4.97 -15.73 -8.01
CA SER A 40 -6.40 -15.66 -8.28
C SER A 40 -7.15 -15.28 -7.01
N GLY A 41 -8.16 -14.46 -7.12
CA GLY A 41 -8.84 -13.91 -5.96
C GLY A 41 -8.27 -12.56 -5.56
N LEU A 42 -6.96 -12.41 -5.52
CA LEU A 42 -6.36 -11.11 -5.24
C LEU A 42 -6.65 -10.12 -6.37
N GLU A 43 -6.60 -10.57 -7.60
CA GLU A 43 -6.93 -9.73 -8.75
C GLU A 43 -8.35 -9.17 -8.62
N ASN A 44 -9.31 -10.02 -8.23
CA ASN A 44 -10.67 -9.58 -8.00
C ASN A 44 -10.77 -8.62 -6.81
N ASP A 45 -10.01 -8.88 -5.75
CA ASP A 45 -9.99 -8.01 -4.57
C ASP A 45 -9.46 -6.63 -4.89
N LEU A 46 -8.45 -6.54 -5.76
CA LEU A 46 -7.83 -5.27 -6.14
C LEU A 46 -8.68 -4.48 -7.12
N GLU A 47 -9.45 -5.16 -7.95
CA GLU A 47 -10.34 -4.51 -8.89
C GLU A 47 -11.44 -3.78 -8.11
N GLY A 48 -11.56 -2.50 -8.34
CA GLY A 48 -12.54 -1.68 -7.64
C GLY A 48 -12.14 -1.28 -6.22
N ALA A 49 -10.97 -1.68 -5.74
CA ALA A 49 -10.50 -1.30 -4.42
C ALA A 49 -9.79 0.05 -4.46
N ASP A 50 -9.74 0.73 -3.32
CA ASP A 50 -8.88 1.89 -3.14
C ASP A 50 -7.48 1.39 -2.80
N LEU A 51 -6.50 1.86 -3.54
CA LEU A 51 -5.11 1.47 -3.36
C LEU A 51 -4.29 2.65 -2.86
N PHE A 52 -3.47 2.38 -1.86
CA PHE A 52 -2.67 3.41 -1.21
C PHE A 52 -1.22 2.98 -1.07
N ILE A 53 -0.32 3.95 -1.08
CA ILE A 53 1.04 3.76 -0.59
C ILE A 53 1.37 4.88 0.40
N SER A 54 2.32 4.60 1.27
CA SER A 54 2.89 5.64 2.12
C SER A 54 3.86 6.49 1.31
N VAL A 55 4.02 7.75 1.70
CA VAL A 55 5.05 8.62 1.11
C VAL A 55 6.44 8.00 1.26
N ILE A 56 6.70 7.22 2.31
CA ILE A 56 7.98 6.53 2.45
C ILE A 56 8.19 5.49 1.35
N THR A 57 7.12 4.81 0.95
CA THR A 57 7.18 3.85 -0.14
C THR A 57 7.49 4.55 -1.47
N GLU A 58 6.85 5.68 -1.72
CA GLU A 58 7.15 6.49 -2.89
C GLU A 58 8.64 6.87 -2.94
N ILE A 59 9.17 7.33 -1.81
CA ILE A 59 10.59 7.69 -1.73
C ILE A 59 11.46 6.47 -2.04
N GLU A 60 11.18 5.33 -1.44
CA GLU A 60 11.96 4.12 -1.66
C GLU A 60 11.94 3.67 -3.11
N LEU A 61 10.79 3.76 -3.76
CA LEU A 61 10.66 3.34 -5.17
C LEU A 61 11.52 4.18 -6.10
N PHE A 62 11.56 5.50 -5.90
CA PHE A 62 12.25 6.40 -6.79
C PHE A 62 13.68 6.77 -6.35
N ALA A 63 14.05 6.44 -5.12
CA ALA A 63 15.41 6.68 -4.62
C ALA A 63 16.38 5.56 -5.01
N LYS A 64 15.92 4.54 -5.68
CA LYS A 64 16.74 3.42 -6.11
C LYS A 64 17.82 3.92 -7.07
N PRO A 65 19.12 3.70 -6.75
CA PRO A 65 20.20 4.06 -7.66
C PRO A 65 20.02 3.31 -8.99
N GLU A 66 20.32 4.00 -10.08
CA GLU A 66 20.26 3.39 -11.41
C GLU A 66 18.88 2.85 -11.80
N LEU A 67 17.83 3.51 -11.33
CA LEU A 67 16.48 3.14 -11.77
C LEU A 67 16.37 3.35 -13.28
N PRO A 68 16.12 2.29 -14.07
CA PRO A 68 16.02 2.44 -15.51
C PRO A 68 14.88 3.38 -15.91
N PRO A 69 15.07 4.23 -16.93
CA PRO A 69 14.03 5.17 -17.34
C PRO A 69 12.68 4.52 -17.65
N ASP A 70 12.70 3.32 -18.25
CA ASP A 70 11.45 2.62 -18.57
C ASP A 70 10.73 2.17 -17.32
N GLU A 71 11.47 1.68 -16.32
CA GLU A 71 10.88 1.31 -15.03
C GLU A 71 10.32 2.52 -14.31
N GLU A 72 11.06 3.62 -14.31
CA GLU A 72 10.59 4.85 -13.69
C GLU A 72 9.29 5.31 -14.33
N LYS A 73 9.23 5.29 -15.66
CA LYS A 73 8.03 5.69 -16.39
C LYS A 73 6.83 4.80 -16.02
N SER A 74 7.03 3.50 -15.96
CA SER A 74 5.99 2.54 -15.60
C SER A 74 5.51 2.76 -14.17
N LEU A 75 6.43 3.01 -13.25
CA LEU A 75 6.09 3.29 -11.86
C LEU A 75 5.26 4.58 -11.74
N ARG A 76 5.69 5.64 -12.42
CA ARG A 76 4.97 6.90 -12.36
C ARG A 76 3.57 6.78 -12.92
N ALA A 77 3.41 6.04 -14.02
CA ALA A 77 2.10 5.82 -14.60
C ALA A 77 1.20 5.04 -13.65
N PHE A 78 1.72 3.97 -13.04
CA PHE A 78 0.95 3.18 -12.09
C PHE A 78 0.51 4.02 -10.89
N LEU A 79 1.42 4.79 -10.30
CA LEU A 79 1.10 5.61 -9.15
C LEU A 79 0.10 6.71 -9.50
N SER A 80 0.27 7.33 -10.67
CA SER A 80 -0.63 8.40 -11.11
C SER A 80 -2.05 7.89 -11.36
N ASP A 81 -2.16 6.71 -11.98
CA ASP A 81 -3.45 6.18 -12.42
C ASP A 81 -4.21 5.41 -11.35
N ARG A 82 -3.49 4.77 -10.42
CA ARG A 82 -4.10 3.77 -9.55
C ARG A 82 -3.95 4.04 -8.07
N ILE A 83 -3.02 4.88 -7.66
CA ILE A 83 -2.56 4.92 -6.28
C ILE A 83 -2.78 6.29 -5.66
N SER A 84 -3.27 6.31 -4.42
CA SER A 84 -3.26 7.51 -3.58
C SER A 84 -2.05 7.44 -2.66
N ILE A 85 -1.26 8.50 -2.63
CA ILE A 85 -0.06 8.57 -1.79
C ILE A 85 -0.44 9.28 -0.50
N ILE A 86 -0.13 8.65 0.62
CA ILE A 86 -0.53 9.13 1.94
C ILE A 86 0.68 9.72 2.66
N ASP A 87 0.58 10.98 3.03
CA ASP A 87 1.62 11.67 3.76
C ASP A 87 1.73 11.19 5.20
N LEU A 88 2.85 11.52 5.83
CA LEU A 88 3.09 11.24 7.24
C LEU A 88 2.32 12.28 8.07
N THR A 89 1.06 12.01 8.32
CA THR A 89 0.21 12.90 9.11
C THR A 89 0.50 12.77 10.60
N ASN A 90 -0.07 13.66 11.42
CA ASN A 90 0.07 13.55 12.87
C ASN A 90 -0.51 12.23 13.40
N GLU A 91 -1.64 11.79 12.85
CA GLU A 91 -2.25 10.51 13.21
C GLU A 91 -1.32 9.34 12.92
N VAL A 92 -0.76 9.31 11.72
CA VAL A 92 0.18 8.26 11.32
C VAL A 92 1.43 8.32 12.20
N LYS A 93 1.96 9.52 12.43
CA LYS A 93 3.13 9.69 13.27
C LYS A 93 2.93 9.09 14.67
N ASN A 94 1.80 9.37 15.28
CA ASN A 94 1.51 8.85 16.61
C ASN A 94 1.40 7.34 16.62
N GLU A 95 0.81 6.76 15.59
CA GLU A 95 0.73 5.30 15.46
C GLU A 95 2.11 4.69 15.23
N VAL A 96 2.98 5.36 14.47
CA VAL A 96 4.37 4.93 14.27
C VAL A 96 5.09 4.86 15.62
N ILE A 97 4.93 5.90 16.45
CA ILE A 97 5.55 5.92 17.76
C ILE A 97 5.09 4.72 18.59
N THR A 98 3.80 4.44 18.58
CA THR A 98 3.24 3.30 19.31
C THR A 98 3.85 1.98 18.83
N LEU A 99 3.93 1.78 17.50
CA LEU A 99 4.49 0.56 16.94
C LEU A 99 5.99 0.42 17.24
N ARG A 100 6.73 1.51 17.17
CA ARG A 100 8.17 1.48 17.46
C ARG A 100 8.46 1.14 18.91
N ARG A 101 7.59 1.56 19.82
CA ARG A 101 7.73 1.21 21.24
C ARG A 101 7.39 -0.25 21.51
N SER A 102 6.48 -0.81 20.74
CA SER A 102 5.93 -2.15 20.99
C SER A 102 6.59 -3.24 20.16
N THR A 103 7.38 -2.89 19.15
CA THR A 103 7.97 -3.85 18.22
C THR A 103 9.41 -3.51 17.92
N LYS A 104 10.09 -4.43 17.23
CA LYS A 104 11.47 -4.21 16.78
C LYS A 104 11.55 -3.95 15.27
N HIS A 105 10.42 -3.67 14.65
CA HIS A 105 10.41 -3.39 13.21
C HIS A 105 11.12 -2.08 12.89
N LYS A 106 11.71 -2.03 11.70
CA LYS A 106 12.41 -0.83 11.23
C LYS A 106 11.43 0.31 11.04
N LEU A 107 11.94 1.53 11.12
CA LEU A 107 11.10 2.72 10.97
C LEU A 107 10.28 2.74 9.69
N PRO A 108 10.84 2.46 8.50
CA PRO A 108 10.02 2.45 7.28
C PRO A 108 8.86 1.45 7.35
N ASP A 109 9.09 0.26 7.87
CA ASP A 109 8.05 -0.75 8.02
C ASP A 109 6.96 -0.29 8.98
N CYS A 110 7.35 0.38 10.06
CA CYS A 110 6.39 0.94 11.01
C CYS A 110 5.56 2.05 10.38
N ILE A 111 6.15 2.86 9.51
CA ILE A 111 5.43 3.93 8.82
C ILE A 111 4.37 3.33 7.89
N VAL A 112 4.74 2.31 7.12
CA VAL A 112 3.79 1.63 6.22
C VAL A 112 2.66 0.99 7.02
N ALA A 113 3.01 0.25 8.07
CA ALA A 113 2.02 -0.43 8.91
C ALA A 113 1.09 0.57 9.60
N ALA A 114 1.65 1.62 10.17
CA ALA A 114 0.87 2.65 10.85
C ALA A 114 -0.10 3.34 9.90
N THR A 115 0.34 3.64 8.68
CA THR A 115 -0.51 4.26 7.68
C THR A 115 -1.69 3.34 7.35
N ALA A 116 -1.43 2.04 7.18
CA ALA A 116 -2.48 1.06 6.92
C ALA A 116 -3.48 1.00 8.08
N ILE A 117 -3.00 1.01 9.32
CA ILE A 117 -3.86 0.98 10.50
C ILE A 117 -4.76 2.22 10.53
N VAL A 118 -4.19 3.39 10.36
CA VAL A 118 -4.93 4.66 10.40
C VAL A 118 -6.00 4.70 9.32
N LEU A 119 -5.70 4.19 8.12
CA LEU A 119 -6.66 4.16 7.02
C LEU A 119 -7.63 2.99 7.09
N ASN A 120 -7.45 2.10 8.06
CA ASN A 120 -8.22 0.85 8.12
C ASN A 120 -8.09 0.07 6.79
N ALA A 121 -6.88 0.01 6.27
CA ALA A 121 -6.55 -0.68 5.03
C ALA A 121 -5.83 -1.99 5.31
N THR A 122 -5.97 -2.94 4.41
CA THR A 122 -5.24 -4.21 4.49
C THR A 122 -3.88 -4.02 3.81
N LEU A 123 -2.81 -4.35 4.50
CA LEU A 123 -1.47 -4.28 3.94
C LEU A 123 -1.22 -5.49 3.04
N LEU A 124 -0.86 -5.24 1.79
CA LEU A 124 -0.38 -6.27 0.88
C LEU A 124 1.13 -6.30 0.98
N SER A 125 1.68 -7.45 1.33
CA SER A 125 3.11 -7.59 1.51
C SER A 125 3.55 -9.02 1.24
N ALA A 126 4.78 -9.16 0.75
CA ALA A 126 5.45 -10.46 0.68
C ALA A 126 6.33 -10.71 1.91
N ASP A 127 6.43 -9.74 2.81
CA ASP A 127 7.29 -9.83 3.99
C ASP A 127 6.55 -10.47 5.16
N VAL A 128 6.94 -11.70 5.48
CA VAL A 128 6.34 -12.47 6.57
C VAL A 128 6.51 -11.80 7.94
N LYS A 129 7.52 -10.94 8.08
CA LYS A 129 7.74 -10.24 9.35
C LYS A 129 6.57 -9.30 9.68
N LEU A 130 5.95 -8.73 8.66
CA LEU A 130 4.84 -7.80 8.86
C LEU A 130 3.57 -8.50 9.30
N LEU A 131 3.45 -9.80 9.04
CA LEU A 131 2.31 -10.59 9.51
C LEU A 131 2.19 -10.56 11.04
N ARG A 132 3.30 -10.39 11.74
CA ARG A 132 3.31 -10.35 13.20
C ARG A 132 2.64 -9.10 13.74
N LEU A 133 2.46 -8.09 12.92
CA LEU A 133 1.82 -6.84 13.34
C LEU A 133 0.30 -6.95 13.38
N GLU A 134 -0.27 -8.07 12.97
CA GLU A 134 -1.71 -8.29 13.06
C GLU A 134 -2.22 -8.12 14.49
N ARG A 135 -1.43 -8.52 15.48
CA ARG A 135 -1.81 -8.35 16.89
C ARG A 135 -1.82 -6.89 17.35
N HIS A 136 -1.33 -5.97 16.51
CA HIS A 136 -1.36 -4.53 16.78
C HIS A 136 -2.44 -3.83 15.97
N GLY A 137 -3.40 -4.58 15.43
CA GLY A 137 -4.51 -4.03 14.67
C GLY A 137 -4.29 -3.93 13.17
N LEU A 138 -3.14 -4.38 12.67
CA LEU A 138 -2.85 -4.39 11.25
C LEU A 138 -3.51 -5.60 10.58
N LYS A 139 -4.21 -5.36 9.48
CA LYS A 139 -4.69 -6.44 8.60
C LYS A 139 -3.65 -6.64 7.51
N VAL A 140 -3.23 -7.87 7.30
CA VAL A 140 -2.19 -8.19 6.31
C VAL A 140 -2.67 -9.30 5.39
N LYS A 141 -2.36 -9.15 4.11
CA LYS A 141 -2.61 -10.17 3.10
C LYS A 141 -1.30 -10.40 2.35
N SER A 142 -0.94 -11.67 2.18
CA SER A 142 0.27 -12.02 1.44
C SER A 142 0.04 -11.88 -0.05
N ILE A 143 1.01 -11.31 -0.76
CA ILE A 143 0.97 -11.18 -2.21
C ILE A 143 1.78 -12.28 -2.90
N GLY A 144 2.63 -12.96 -2.17
CA GLY A 144 3.51 -13.99 -2.75
C GLY A 144 3.33 -15.37 -2.25
#